data_688dc95c6f5601b28e55a8ae586a77f8
#
_entry.id   688dc95c6f5601b28e55a8ae586a77f8
#
_cell.length_a   1.000
_cell.length_b   1.000
_cell.length_c   1.000
_cell.angle_alpha   90.00
_cell.angle_beta   90.00
_cell.angle_gamma   90.00
#
_symmetry.space_group_name_H-M   'P 1'
#
loop_
_entity.id
_entity.type
_entity.pdbx_description
1 polymer ?
#
loop_
_entity_poly.entity_id
_entity_poly.type
_entity_poly.pdbx_seq_one_letter_code
_entity_poly.pdbx_strand_id
1 'polypeptide(L)'
;SAASDVYKRQVDELVGRTDLLKELPEAKEYHLDLSAILNNPYVDKKHPICYNKKNEYNFELEKTLDEKVLLTKLKTALDKKQKRSISIDVGNTDRSFGTIFGSEITKKYYNTLEDDTFTVQCTGAGGQSFGAFIPNGLTLELVGDSNDYFGKGLSGGKLIVYPPKGIRFKAEENIIVGNVALYGATSGQAYINGVAGERFCVRNSGATAVVEGVGDHGCEYMTGGKVLIIGKTGKNFAAGMSGGVAYVLDEDNDLYLSLNKEMVSSEPVVSKYDVMEIKDMITAHVAYTNSEKGKEILNDFSKYLPKFKKIIPHDYKKMLKKISEMEGKGLSAEQAQIEAFYEIKRG
;
A
#
# COMPACT_ATOMS: atom_id res chain seq x y z
N SER A 1 -11.16 -25.11 -20.08
CA SER A 1 -11.02 -25.63 -21.45
C SER A 1 -12.25 -26.44 -21.84
N ALA A 2 -12.54 -26.56 -23.15
CA ALA A 2 -13.67 -27.36 -23.64
C ALA A 2 -13.64 -28.83 -23.16
N ALA A 3 -12.45 -29.38 -22.90
CA ALA A 3 -12.29 -30.75 -22.38
C ALA A 3 -12.74 -30.89 -20.91
N SER A 4 -12.62 -29.85 -20.08
CA SER A 4 -13.17 -29.93 -18.73
C SER A 4 -14.67 -29.75 -18.68
N ASP A 5 -15.28 -29.08 -19.65
CA ASP A 5 -16.75 -28.93 -19.71
C ASP A 5 -17.48 -30.23 -20.03
N VAL A 6 -16.84 -31.18 -20.72
CA VAL A 6 -17.43 -32.49 -21.07
C VAL A 6 -17.66 -33.37 -19.83
N TYR A 7 -16.77 -33.28 -18.82
CA TYR A 7 -16.82 -34.17 -17.65
C TYR A 7 -17.24 -33.44 -16.36
N LYS A 8 -16.90 -32.15 -16.24
CA LYS A 8 -17.19 -31.33 -15.08
C LYS A 8 -17.52 -29.91 -15.49
N ARG A 9 -18.71 -29.42 -15.16
CA ARG A 9 -19.17 -28.09 -15.51
C ARG A 9 -18.66 -27.01 -14.55
N GLN A 10 -18.47 -27.38 -13.30
CA GLN A 10 -18.10 -26.44 -12.26
C GLN A 10 -16.67 -26.69 -11.80
N VAL A 11 -15.90 -25.65 -11.60
CA VAL A 11 -14.53 -25.74 -11.06
C VAL A 11 -14.52 -26.41 -9.69
N ASP A 12 -15.54 -26.17 -8.88
CA ASP A 12 -15.72 -26.80 -7.56
C ASP A 12 -15.71 -28.33 -7.62
N GLU A 13 -16.16 -28.93 -8.73
CA GLU A 13 -16.17 -30.38 -8.94
C GLU A 13 -14.78 -30.96 -9.27
N LEU A 14 -13.80 -30.10 -9.59
CA LEU A 14 -12.42 -30.47 -9.86
C LEU A 14 -11.53 -30.45 -8.62
N VAL A 15 -11.95 -29.71 -7.59
CA VAL A 15 -11.17 -29.56 -6.35
C VAL A 15 -11.01 -30.93 -5.68
N GLY A 16 -9.75 -31.31 -5.39
CA GLY A 16 -9.41 -32.60 -4.77
C GLY A 16 -9.41 -33.80 -5.71
N ARG A 17 -9.71 -33.62 -6.99
CA ARG A 17 -9.81 -34.72 -7.98
C ARG A 17 -8.47 -35.00 -8.65
N THR A 18 -7.47 -35.45 -7.85
CA THR A 18 -6.15 -35.85 -8.38
C THR A 18 -6.24 -37.06 -9.35
N ASP A 19 -7.31 -37.86 -9.27
CA ASP A 19 -7.60 -38.94 -10.17
C ASP A 19 -7.84 -38.49 -11.63
N LEU A 20 -8.13 -37.20 -11.84
CA LEU A 20 -8.27 -36.60 -13.17
C LEU A 20 -6.96 -36.04 -13.72
N LEU A 21 -5.87 -36.08 -12.96
CA LEU A 21 -4.55 -35.64 -13.37
C LEU A 21 -3.69 -36.80 -13.83
N LYS A 22 -2.88 -36.57 -14.85
CA LYS A 22 -1.92 -37.54 -15.38
C LYS A 22 -0.56 -36.89 -15.53
N GLU A 23 0.45 -37.56 -15.05
CA GLU A 23 1.83 -37.18 -15.25
C GLU A 23 2.17 -37.21 -16.75
N LEU A 24 2.79 -36.11 -17.21
CA LEU A 24 3.28 -36.05 -18.58
C LEU A 24 4.56 -36.89 -18.72
N PRO A 25 4.84 -37.50 -19.87
CA PRO A 25 6.07 -38.27 -20.09
C PRO A 25 7.34 -37.50 -19.82
N GLU A 26 7.34 -36.18 -20.11
CA GLU A 26 8.46 -35.27 -19.94
C GLU A 26 8.85 -35.10 -18.46
N ALA A 27 7.93 -35.30 -17.52
CA ALA A 27 8.25 -35.23 -16.09
C ALA A 27 9.33 -36.24 -15.70
N LYS A 28 9.34 -37.42 -16.34
CA LYS A 28 10.37 -38.44 -16.13
C LYS A 28 11.74 -38.02 -16.66
N GLU A 29 11.78 -37.28 -17.75
CA GLU A 29 13.03 -36.75 -18.32
C GLU A 29 13.68 -35.72 -17.37
N TYR A 30 12.87 -34.97 -16.63
CA TYR A 30 13.34 -34.01 -15.62
C TYR A 30 13.54 -34.64 -14.23
N HIS A 31 13.44 -35.96 -14.10
CA HIS A 31 13.54 -36.69 -12.83
C HIS A 31 12.60 -36.18 -11.73
N LEU A 32 11.41 -35.71 -12.12
CA LEU A 32 10.38 -35.24 -11.18
C LEU A 32 9.54 -36.41 -10.68
N ASP A 33 9.43 -36.57 -9.36
CA ASP A 33 8.50 -37.47 -8.71
C ASP A 33 7.28 -36.68 -8.23
N LEU A 34 6.14 -36.86 -8.92
CA LEU A 34 4.88 -36.20 -8.60
C LEU A 34 3.94 -37.09 -7.78
N SER A 35 4.37 -38.28 -7.38
CA SER A 35 3.54 -39.26 -6.70
C SER A 35 2.91 -38.72 -5.41
N ALA A 36 3.66 -37.94 -4.61
CA ALA A 36 3.15 -37.33 -3.38
C ALA A 36 2.06 -36.28 -3.64
N ILE A 37 2.15 -35.53 -4.73
CA ILE A 37 1.19 -34.49 -5.11
C ILE A 37 -0.09 -35.12 -5.69
N LEU A 38 0.06 -36.19 -6.45
CA LEU A 38 -1.06 -36.91 -7.09
C LEU A 38 -1.75 -37.89 -6.15
N ASN A 39 -1.13 -38.23 -5.03
CA ASN A 39 -1.73 -39.13 -4.04
C ASN A 39 -2.97 -38.50 -3.41
N ASN A 40 -4.09 -39.20 -3.46
CA ASN A 40 -5.30 -38.85 -2.74
C ASN A 40 -5.53 -39.84 -1.58
N PRO A 41 -5.16 -39.48 -0.35
CA PRO A 41 -5.25 -40.38 0.81
C PRO A 41 -6.69 -40.64 1.26
N TYR A 42 -7.69 -40.01 0.63
CA TYR A 42 -9.10 -40.10 0.98
C TYR A 42 -9.94 -40.92 0.00
N VAL A 43 -9.34 -41.41 -1.10
CA VAL A 43 -10.08 -42.18 -2.14
C VAL A 43 -10.88 -43.33 -1.54
N ASP A 44 -10.31 -44.05 -0.59
CA ASP A 44 -10.92 -45.24 0.03
C ASP A 44 -11.73 -44.94 1.31
N LYS A 45 -11.84 -43.71 1.74
CA LYS A 45 -12.38 -43.36 3.03
C LYS A 45 -13.82 -42.85 3.06
N LYS A 46 -14.58 -43.00 2.00
CA LYS A 46 -15.98 -42.49 1.86
C LYS A 46 -16.13 -40.99 2.27
N HIS A 47 -15.05 -40.23 2.27
CA HIS A 47 -15.10 -38.80 2.48
C HIS A 47 -15.29 -38.07 1.16
N PRO A 48 -16.04 -36.96 1.12
CA PRO A 48 -16.12 -36.15 -0.09
C PRO A 48 -14.70 -35.60 -0.38
N ILE A 49 -14.19 -35.96 -1.55
CA ILE A 49 -12.87 -35.52 -2.06
C ILE A 49 -12.96 -34.23 -2.84
N CYS A 50 -14.18 -33.73 -3.06
CA CYS A 50 -14.46 -32.51 -3.78
C CYS A 50 -14.80 -31.37 -2.81
N TYR A 51 -14.68 -30.14 -3.26
CA TYR A 51 -15.12 -28.96 -2.52
C TYR A 51 -16.61 -29.10 -2.12
N ASN A 52 -16.90 -28.86 -0.87
CA ASN A 52 -18.26 -28.87 -0.34
C ASN A 52 -18.64 -27.46 0.14
N LYS A 53 -19.56 -26.82 -0.58
CA LYS A 53 -20.06 -25.46 -0.25
C LYS A 53 -20.74 -25.35 1.12
N LYS A 54 -21.13 -26.48 1.74
CA LYS A 54 -21.72 -26.50 3.07
C LYS A 54 -20.68 -26.42 4.20
N ASN A 55 -19.40 -26.65 3.88
CA ASN A 55 -18.31 -26.53 4.83
C ASN A 55 -17.84 -25.06 4.83
N GLU A 56 -18.59 -24.19 5.49
CA GLU A 56 -18.21 -22.81 5.69
C GLU A 56 -17.22 -22.71 6.83
N TYR A 57 -16.10 -22.02 6.58
CA TYR A 57 -15.14 -21.69 7.63
C TYR A 57 -15.67 -20.49 8.42
N ASN A 58 -15.83 -20.66 9.73
CA ASN A 58 -16.18 -19.55 10.61
C ASN A 58 -14.92 -18.74 10.94
N PHE A 59 -14.82 -17.54 10.42
CA PHE A 59 -13.72 -16.60 10.68
C PHE A 59 -13.83 -15.92 12.04
N GLU A 60 -14.90 -16.16 12.81
CA GLU A 60 -15.16 -15.57 14.12
C GLU A 60 -15.05 -14.02 14.10
N LEU A 61 -15.54 -13.38 13.03
CA LEU A 61 -15.43 -11.94 12.82
C LEU A 61 -16.05 -11.14 13.97
N GLU A 62 -17.04 -11.69 14.64
CA GLU A 62 -17.69 -11.11 15.83
C GLU A 62 -16.72 -10.89 17.00
N LYS A 63 -15.56 -11.52 16.98
CA LYS A 63 -14.51 -11.35 17.98
C LYS A 63 -13.56 -10.18 17.70
N THR A 64 -13.58 -9.61 16.49
CA THR A 64 -12.71 -8.51 16.11
C THR A 64 -13.06 -7.21 16.83
N LEU A 65 -12.08 -6.29 16.95
CA LEU A 65 -12.32 -4.95 17.49
C LEU A 65 -13.23 -4.12 16.58
N ASP A 66 -13.20 -4.34 15.28
CA ASP A 66 -14.10 -3.69 14.34
C ASP A 66 -15.56 -3.96 14.72
N GLU A 67 -15.92 -5.24 14.91
CA GLU A 67 -17.28 -5.63 15.27
C GLU A 67 -17.65 -5.18 16.69
N LYS A 68 -16.80 -5.49 17.68
CA LYS A 68 -17.09 -5.20 19.09
C LYS A 68 -17.11 -3.73 19.42
N VAL A 69 -16.25 -2.92 18.78
CA VAL A 69 -16.03 -1.53 19.18
C VAL A 69 -16.39 -0.56 18.08
N LEU A 70 -15.79 -0.67 16.87
CA LEU A 70 -15.99 0.34 15.84
C LEU A 70 -17.45 0.37 15.37
N LEU A 71 -18.01 -0.76 14.98
CA LEU A 71 -19.41 -0.84 14.55
C LEU A 71 -20.39 -0.51 15.66
N THR A 72 -20.06 -0.81 16.91
CA THR A 72 -20.93 -0.48 18.06
C THR A 72 -20.90 1.03 18.35
N LYS A 73 -19.72 1.61 18.51
CA LYS A 73 -19.56 3.02 18.93
C LYS A 73 -19.82 4.02 17.80
N LEU A 74 -19.55 3.65 16.54
CA LEU A 74 -19.63 4.54 15.39
C LEU A 74 -20.88 4.32 14.55
N LYS A 75 -21.73 3.32 14.83
CA LYS A 75 -22.92 2.99 14.06
C LYS A 75 -23.84 4.19 13.82
N THR A 76 -24.20 4.90 14.89
CA THR A 76 -25.09 6.07 14.78
C THR A 76 -24.47 7.18 13.93
N ALA A 77 -23.17 7.42 14.08
CA ALA A 77 -22.45 8.41 13.29
C ALA A 77 -22.34 7.97 11.82
N LEU A 78 -22.09 6.68 11.58
CA LEU A 78 -22.09 6.07 10.25
C LEU A 78 -23.47 6.23 9.59
N ASP A 79 -24.56 5.94 10.32
CA ASP A 79 -25.92 6.03 9.77
C ASP A 79 -26.31 7.46 9.41
N LYS A 80 -25.85 8.44 10.17
CA LYS A 80 -26.22 9.86 10.01
C LYS A 80 -25.17 10.70 9.25
N LYS A 81 -24.09 10.09 8.76
CA LYS A 81 -22.96 10.77 8.12
C LYS A 81 -22.38 11.90 9.01
N GLN A 82 -22.23 11.64 10.30
CA GLN A 82 -21.76 12.63 11.28
C GLN A 82 -20.27 12.41 11.59
N LYS A 83 -19.51 13.50 11.64
CA LYS A 83 -18.12 13.46 12.11
C LYS A 83 -18.04 12.91 13.53
N ARG A 84 -17.15 11.95 13.75
CA ARG A 84 -16.97 11.31 15.05
C ARG A 84 -15.54 10.86 15.26
N SER A 85 -14.99 11.17 16.44
CA SER A 85 -13.72 10.64 16.91
C SER A 85 -13.93 9.73 18.10
N ILE A 86 -13.14 8.66 18.17
CA ILE A 86 -13.05 7.75 19.33
C ILE A 86 -11.59 7.39 19.58
N SER A 87 -11.31 6.95 20.82
CA SER A 87 -10.00 6.41 21.21
C SER A 87 -10.15 4.96 21.63
N ILE A 88 -9.15 4.13 21.30
CA ILE A 88 -9.13 2.68 21.57
C ILE A 88 -7.70 2.19 21.74
N ASP A 89 -7.50 1.23 22.65
CA ASP A 89 -6.26 0.49 22.73
C ASP A 89 -6.29 -0.67 21.73
N VAL A 90 -5.17 -0.92 21.06
CA VAL A 90 -5.00 -2.00 20.09
C VAL A 90 -3.81 -2.88 20.46
N GLY A 91 -3.93 -4.17 20.19
CA GLY A 91 -2.86 -5.14 20.37
C GLY A 91 -2.41 -5.77 19.04
N ASN A 92 -1.24 -6.38 19.03
CA ASN A 92 -0.68 -7.06 17.86
C ASN A 92 -1.51 -8.26 17.37
N THR A 93 -2.46 -8.72 18.15
CA THR A 93 -3.43 -9.77 17.78
C THR A 93 -4.68 -9.22 17.09
N ASP A 94 -4.90 -7.89 17.11
CA ASP A 94 -6.01 -7.24 16.44
C ASP A 94 -5.69 -7.03 14.97
N ARG A 95 -5.75 -8.13 14.20
CA ARG A 95 -5.42 -8.13 12.78
C ARG A 95 -6.49 -7.44 11.95
N SER A 96 -6.05 -6.82 10.84
CA SER A 96 -6.94 -6.16 9.87
C SER A 96 -7.88 -5.12 10.48
N PHE A 97 -7.44 -4.48 11.57
CA PHE A 97 -8.20 -3.44 12.25
C PHE A 97 -8.57 -2.30 11.30
N GLY A 98 -9.81 -1.89 11.30
CA GLY A 98 -10.39 -0.86 10.44
C GLY A 98 -10.98 -1.39 9.12
N THR A 99 -10.68 -2.64 8.73
CA THR A 99 -11.11 -3.19 7.42
C THR A 99 -12.61 -3.45 7.36
N ILE A 100 -13.21 -4.04 8.40
CA ILE A 100 -14.66 -4.32 8.42
C ILE A 100 -15.44 -3.01 8.50
N PHE A 101 -15.03 -2.10 9.38
CA PHE A 101 -15.66 -0.79 9.47
C PHE A 101 -15.53 0.00 8.17
N GLY A 102 -14.35 -0.05 7.52
CA GLY A 102 -14.12 0.52 6.20
C GLY A 102 -15.04 -0.07 5.12
N SER A 103 -15.30 -1.37 5.17
CA SER A 103 -16.26 -2.03 4.27
C SER A 103 -17.68 -1.48 4.46
N GLU A 104 -18.12 -1.27 5.70
CA GLU A 104 -19.44 -0.69 5.97
C GLU A 104 -19.55 0.78 5.50
N ILE A 105 -18.48 1.56 5.64
CA ILE A 105 -18.40 2.90 5.04
C ILE A 105 -18.57 2.82 3.52
N THR A 106 -17.79 1.94 2.85
CA THR A 106 -17.83 1.81 1.39
C THR A 106 -19.19 1.35 0.88
N LYS A 107 -19.81 0.37 1.52
CA LYS A 107 -21.17 -0.09 1.19
C LYS A 107 -22.18 1.05 1.22
N LYS A 108 -22.04 2.00 2.13
CA LYS A 108 -23.03 3.05 2.38
C LYS A 108 -22.74 4.34 1.63
N TYR A 109 -21.48 4.71 1.49
CA TYR A 109 -21.05 6.02 0.99
C TYR A 109 -20.09 5.96 -0.18
N TYR A 110 -19.62 4.75 -0.56
CA TYR A 110 -18.60 4.56 -1.58
C TYR A 110 -17.34 5.40 -1.26
N ASN A 111 -17.03 6.42 -2.06
CA ASN A 111 -15.88 7.32 -1.88
C ASN A 111 -16.29 8.79 -1.65
N THR A 112 -17.51 9.03 -1.16
CA THR A 112 -18.12 10.38 -1.06
C THR A 112 -17.98 11.03 0.31
N LEU A 113 -17.30 10.38 1.26
CA LEU A 113 -17.05 10.98 2.56
C LEU A 113 -15.89 11.97 2.50
N GLU A 114 -16.02 13.07 3.23
CA GLU A 114 -14.91 14.00 3.47
C GLU A 114 -13.87 13.33 4.37
N ASP A 115 -12.62 13.75 4.22
CA ASP A 115 -11.53 13.34 5.10
C ASP A 115 -11.89 13.61 6.57
N ASP A 116 -11.39 12.73 7.44
CA ASP A 116 -11.59 12.83 8.89
C ASP A 116 -13.08 12.82 9.34
N THR A 117 -13.97 12.24 8.54
CA THR A 117 -15.35 12.01 8.97
C THR A 117 -15.38 11.07 10.18
N PHE A 118 -14.60 9.99 10.13
CA PHE A 118 -14.39 9.09 11.26
C PHE A 118 -12.90 9.05 11.58
N THR A 119 -12.56 9.43 12.81
CA THR A 119 -11.18 9.39 13.31
C THR A 119 -11.10 8.42 14.46
N VAL A 120 -10.20 7.43 14.35
CA VAL A 120 -9.94 6.47 15.42
C VAL A 120 -8.51 6.66 15.89
N GLN A 121 -8.37 7.12 17.13
CA GLN A 121 -7.08 7.26 17.80
C GLN A 121 -6.76 5.95 18.50
N CYS A 122 -5.72 5.27 18.04
CA CYS A 122 -5.28 3.99 18.55
C CYS A 122 -4.01 4.16 19.38
N THR A 123 -3.92 3.43 20.48
CA THR A 123 -2.70 3.36 21.31
C THR A 123 -2.28 1.90 21.45
N GLY A 124 -1.01 1.61 21.19
CA GLY A 124 -0.47 0.25 21.37
C GLY A 124 0.23 -0.29 20.13
N ALA A 125 0.14 -1.59 19.90
CA ALA A 125 0.76 -2.28 18.79
C ALA A 125 -0.30 -2.67 17.74
N GLY A 126 -0.28 -2.05 16.57
CA GLY A 126 -1.13 -2.43 15.44
C GLY A 126 -0.78 -3.83 14.94
N GLY A 127 -1.78 -4.71 14.86
CA GLY A 127 -1.61 -6.05 14.32
C GLY A 127 -1.34 -6.08 12.82
N GLN A 128 -1.12 -7.27 12.29
CA GLN A 128 -0.92 -7.46 10.85
C GLN A 128 -2.09 -6.89 10.04
N SER A 129 -1.79 -6.19 8.95
CA SER A 129 -2.78 -5.52 8.07
C SER A 129 -3.59 -4.42 8.76
N PHE A 130 -3.02 -3.72 9.75
CA PHE A 130 -3.65 -2.56 10.36
C PHE A 130 -3.99 -1.53 9.29
N GLY A 131 -5.23 -1.05 9.26
CA GLY A 131 -5.70 -0.07 8.28
C GLY A 131 -5.79 -0.58 6.83
N ALA A 132 -5.83 -1.91 6.62
CA ALA A 132 -5.96 -2.46 5.28
C ALA A 132 -7.29 -2.05 4.63
N PHE A 133 -7.21 -1.60 3.36
CA PHE A 133 -8.35 -1.23 2.51
C PHE A 133 -9.23 -0.09 3.03
N ILE A 134 -8.80 0.69 4.01
CA ILE A 134 -9.64 1.76 4.55
C ILE A 134 -9.96 2.81 3.48
N PRO A 135 -11.25 3.20 3.38
CA PRO A 135 -11.75 4.13 2.35
C PRO A 135 -11.69 5.59 2.79
N ASN A 136 -12.01 6.48 1.86
CA ASN A 136 -12.23 7.89 2.16
C ASN A 136 -13.10 8.10 3.40
N GLY A 137 -12.76 9.11 4.17
CA GLY A 137 -13.48 9.49 5.38
C GLY A 137 -13.06 8.76 6.64
N LEU A 138 -12.26 7.68 6.55
CA LEU A 138 -11.72 6.99 7.72
C LEU A 138 -10.25 7.34 7.93
N THR A 139 -9.94 7.87 9.10
CA THR A 139 -8.59 8.16 9.57
C THR A 139 -8.27 7.27 10.76
N LEU A 140 -7.18 6.52 10.68
CA LEU A 140 -6.62 5.77 11.79
C LEU A 140 -5.29 6.41 12.20
N GLU A 141 -5.22 6.86 13.44
CA GLU A 141 -4.03 7.44 14.07
C GLU A 141 -3.50 6.45 15.11
N LEU A 142 -2.29 5.96 14.94
CA LEU A 142 -1.67 4.98 15.82
C LEU A 142 -0.49 5.60 16.59
N VAL A 143 -0.62 5.69 17.88
CA VAL A 143 0.47 5.98 18.82
C VAL A 143 1.10 4.66 19.24
N GLY A 144 2.19 4.28 18.57
CA GLY A 144 2.80 2.97 18.76
C GLY A 144 3.52 2.50 17.51
N ASP A 145 3.45 1.21 17.23
CA ASP A 145 4.05 0.53 16.09
C ASP A 145 3.04 -0.40 15.41
N SER A 146 3.36 -0.93 14.25
CA SER A 146 2.49 -1.88 13.55
C SER A 146 3.28 -3.00 12.88
N ASN A 147 2.65 -4.17 12.78
CA ASN A 147 3.19 -5.33 12.09
C ASN A 147 3.15 -5.15 10.55
N ASP A 148 3.39 -6.25 9.82
CA ASP A 148 3.42 -6.26 8.35
C ASP A 148 2.08 -5.87 7.72
N TYR A 149 2.14 -5.45 6.45
CA TYR A 149 0.98 -5.04 5.65
C TYR A 149 0.20 -3.84 6.19
N PHE A 150 0.83 -2.96 6.95
CA PHE A 150 0.23 -1.69 7.36
C PHE A 150 -0.31 -0.95 6.13
N GLY A 151 -1.59 -0.62 6.14
CA GLY A 151 -2.25 0.08 5.03
C GLY A 151 -2.29 -0.68 3.70
N LYS A 152 -2.19 -2.02 3.71
CA LYS A 152 -2.35 -2.83 2.49
C LYS A 152 -3.63 -2.43 1.76
N GLY A 153 -3.52 -2.13 0.45
CA GLY A 153 -4.67 -1.77 -0.36
C GLY A 153 -5.39 -0.50 0.09
N LEU A 154 -4.70 0.43 0.76
CA LEU A 154 -5.27 1.72 1.18
C LEU A 154 -6.08 2.34 0.04
N SER A 155 -7.34 2.67 0.29
CA SER A 155 -8.34 3.00 -0.74
C SER A 155 -9.02 4.36 -0.50
N GLY A 156 -8.23 5.35 -0.07
CA GLY A 156 -8.68 6.73 0.14
C GLY A 156 -8.64 7.21 1.58
N GLY A 157 -8.47 6.31 2.54
CA GLY A 157 -8.35 6.67 3.95
C GLY A 157 -7.02 7.34 4.31
N LYS A 158 -6.89 7.73 5.56
CA LYS A 158 -5.68 8.34 6.10
C LYS A 158 -5.10 7.48 7.22
N LEU A 159 -3.80 7.20 7.14
CA LEU A 159 -3.04 6.46 8.13
C LEU A 159 -1.95 7.34 8.72
N ILE A 160 -1.89 7.41 10.04
CA ILE A 160 -0.90 8.18 10.78
C ILE A 160 -0.30 7.25 11.82
N VAL A 161 1.03 7.12 11.88
CA VAL A 161 1.71 6.35 12.91
C VAL A 161 2.95 7.08 13.40
N TYR A 162 3.10 7.12 14.71
CA TYR A 162 4.25 7.73 15.37
C TYR A 162 4.49 7.11 16.74
N PRO A 163 5.74 7.13 17.23
CA PRO A 163 6.06 6.57 18.54
C PRO A 163 5.44 7.39 19.68
N PRO A 164 5.19 6.76 20.85
CA PRO A 164 4.66 7.47 22.01
C PRO A 164 5.61 8.58 22.48
N LYS A 165 5.07 9.60 23.16
CA LYS A 165 5.84 10.67 23.74
C LYS A 165 6.85 10.16 24.77
N GLY A 166 8.04 10.76 24.81
CA GLY A 166 9.08 10.45 25.79
C GLY A 166 9.99 9.27 25.42
N ILE A 167 9.95 8.81 24.17
CA ILE A 167 10.94 7.85 23.65
C ILE A 167 12.36 8.43 23.77
N ARG A 168 13.35 7.55 23.93
CA ARG A 168 14.77 7.90 24.01
C ARG A 168 15.56 7.62 22.73
N PHE A 169 14.93 7.01 21.73
CA PHE A 169 15.53 6.72 20.42
C PHE A 169 15.03 7.74 19.39
N LYS A 170 15.77 7.87 18.31
CA LYS A 170 15.36 8.67 17.17
C LYS A 170 14.42 7.84 16.28
N ALA A 171 13.27 8.41 15.94
CA ALA A 171 12.27 7.72 15.13
C ALA A 171 12.83 7.33 13.75
N GLU A 172 13.57 8.22 13.12
CA GLU A 172 14.18 8.04 11.81
C GLU A 172 15.25 6.93 11.74
N GLU A 173 15.68 6.41 12.88
CA GLU A 173 16.65 5.32 12.97
C GLU A 173 15.99 3.97 13.35
N ASN A 174 14.69 3.96 13.58
CA ASN A 174 13.98 2.77 14.11
C ASN A 174 12.76 2.40 13.28
N ILE A 175 12.59 1.08 13.08
CA ILE A 175 11.41 0.54 12.37
C ILE A 175 10.17 0.72 13.23
N ILE A 176 9.14 1.34 12.66
CA ILE A 176 7.83 1.54 13.30
C ILE A 176 6.71 0.78 12.62
N VAL A 177 6.84 0.49 11.33
CA VAL A 177 5.92 -0.40 10.60
C VAL A 177 6.70 -1.53 9.95
N GLY A 178 6.13 -2.72 9.96
CA GLY A 178 6.75 -3.93 9.40
C GLY A 178 6.91 -3.88 7.88
N ASN A 179 7.09 -5.08 7.30
CA ASN A 179 7.28 -5.24 5.86
C ASN A 179 5.98 -5.03 5.08
N VAL A 180 6.12 -4.72 3.79
CA VAL A 180 5.01 -4.67 2.82
C VAL A 180 3.97 -3.60 3.16
N ALA A 181 4.36 -2.55 3.88
CA ALA A 181 3.47 -1.43 4.17
C ALA A 181 3.02 -0.74 2.87
N LEU A 182 1.72 -0.38 2.79
CA LEU A 182 1.06 0.24 1.64
C LEU A 182 1.11 -0.59 0.34
N TYR A 183 1.27 -1.92 0.44
CA TYR A 183 1.23 -2.79 -0.72
C TYR A 183 -0.10 -2.64 -1.47
N GLY A 184 -0.02 -2.33 -2.77
CA GLY A 184 -1.20 -2.21 -3.63
C GLY A 184 -2.15 -1.07 -3.24
N ALA A 185 -1.68 -0.05 -2.52
CA ALA A 185 -2.46 1.13 -2.21
C ALA A 185 -2.90 1.85 -3.50
N THR A 186 -4.15 2.27 -3.56
CA THR A 186 -4.77 2.88 -4.76
C THR A 186 -5.04 4.36 -4.61
N SER A 187 -5.23 4.82 -3.38
CA SER A 187 -5.47 6.23 -3.03
C SER A 187 -5.37 6.42 -1.53
N GLY A 188 -5.43 7.66 -1.07
CA GLY A 188 -5.34 7.99 0.35
C GLY A 188 -3.97 8.51 0.76
N GLN A 189 -3.76 8.63 2.06
CA GLN A 189 -2.58 9.27 2.63
C GLN A 189 -2.00 8.42 3.77
N ALA A 190 -0.67 8.40 3.88
CA ALA A 190 0.02 7.75 5.00
C ALA A 190 1.20 8.60 5.49
N TYR A 191 1.28 8.82 6.78
CA TYR A 191 2.33 9.58 7.45
C TYR A 191 2.97 8.72 8.54
N ILE A 192 4.23 8.34 8.32
CA ILE A 192 4.94 7.34 9.11
C ILE A 192 6.18 7.98 9.72
N ASN A 193 6.11 8.30 11.01
CA ASN A 193 7.23 8.86 11.78
C ASN A 193 8.12 7.73 12.29
N GLY A 194 9.02 7.31 11.47
CA GLY A 194 9.96 6.22 11.66
C GLY A 194 10.21 5.48 10.35
N VAL A 195 10.94 4.38 10.44
CA VAL A 195 11.35 3.57 9.30
C VAL A 195 10.30 2.50 9.00
N ALA A 196 10.01 2.27 7.74
CA ALA A 196 9.25 1.11 7.28
C ALA A 196 10.20 -0.04 6.94
N GLY A 197 9.74 -1.27 7.12
CA GLY A 197 10.45 -2.48 6.71
C GLY A 197 10.63 -2.58 5.19
N GLU A 198 10.89 -3.80 4.72
CA GLU A 198 11.08 -4.07 3.29
C GLU A 198 9.78 -3.93 2.50
N ARG A 199 9.92 -3.68 1.18
CA ARG A 199 8.82 -3.66 0.20
C ARG A 199 7.75 -2.60 0.48
N PHE A 200 8.19 -1.44 0.96
CA PHE A 200 7.33 -0.28 1.17
C PHE A 200 6.74 0.22 -0.16
N CYS A 201 5.44 0.51 -0.20
CA CYS A 201 4.71 1.04 -1.37
C CYS A 201 4.81 0.18 -2.64
N VAL A 202 5.08 -1.13 -2.53
CA VAL A 202 5.07 -2.02 -3.70
C VAL A 202 3.69 -2.00 -4.35
N ARG A 203 3.67 -1.77 -5.67
CA ARG A 203 2.42 -1.63 -6.46
C ARG A 203 1.50 -0.50 -6.00
N ASN A 204 2.02 0.54 -5.35
CA ASN A 204 1.24 1.76 -5.12
C ASN A 204 0.84 2.36 -6.47
N SER A 205 -0.44 2.67 -6.62
CA SER A 205 -1.00 3.23 -7.87
C SER A 205 -1.62 4.62 -7.71
N GLY A 206 -1.68 5.17 -6.47
CA GLY A 206 -2.29 6.49 -6.29
C GLY A 206 -2.23 7.07 -4.88
N ALA A 207 -1.76 6.32 -3.88
CA ALA A 207 -1.63 6.86 -2.53
C ALA A 207 -0.42 7.80 -2.40
N THR A 208 -0.56 8.77 -1.50
CA THR A 208 0.52 9.67 -1.07
C THR A 208 1.07 9.19 0.27
N ALA A 209 2.39 9.04 0.37
CA ALA A 209 3.03 8.55 1.59
C ALA A 209 4.27 9.37 1.95
N VAL A 210 4.45 9.61 3.25
CA VAL A 210 5.69 10.17 3.83
C VAL A 210 6.21 9.22 4.88
N VAL A 211 7.51 8.89 4.80
CA VAL A 211 8.19 7.96 5.70
C VAL A 211 9.63 8.41 5.95
N GLU A 212 10.20 8.04 7.10
CA GLU A 212 11.54 8.50 7.50
C GLU A 212 12.68 7.53 7.13
N GLY A 213 12.37 6.48 6.39
CA GLY A 213 13.30 5.51 5.85
C GLY A 213 12.59 4.25 5.43
N VAL A 214 13.19 3.48 4.54
CA VAL A 214 12.62 2.21 4.04
C VAL A 214 13.70 1.14 3.88
N GLY A 215 13.31 -0.12 4.07
CA GLY A 215 14.15 -1.28 3.77
C GLY A 215 14.31 -1.55 2.28
N ASP A 216 14.74 -2.77 1.95
CA ASP A 216 14.95 -3.21 0.58
C ASP A 216 13.63 -3.23 -0.23
N HIS A 217 13.74 -3.08 -1.56
CA HIS A 217 12.62 -3.20 -2.49
C HIS A 217 11.51 -2.14 -2.34
N GLY A 218 11.82 -0.96 -1.79
CA GLY A 218 10.87 0.15 -1.71
C GLY A 218 10.40 0.63 -3.09
N CYS A 219 9.11 0.96 -3.24
CA CYS A 219 8.49 1.43 -4.48
C CYS A 219 8.61 0.49 -5.69
N GLU A 220 8.88 -0.82 -5.48
CA GLU A 220 8.88 -1.78 -6.59
C GLU A 220 7.51 -1.84 -7.27
N TYR A 221 7.53 -1.90 -8.60
CA TYR A 221 6.31 -1.97 -9.43
C TYR A 221 5.28 -0.88 -9.13
N MET A 222 5.69 0.24 -8.55
CA MET A 222 4.82 1.41 -8.35
C MET A 222 4.34 1.94 -9.71
N THR A 223 3.06 2.20 -9.83
CA THR A 223 2.40 2.63 -11.09
C THR A 223 1.77 4.01 -10.99
N GLY A 224 1.72 4.60 -9.80
CA GLY A 224 1.15 5.93 -9.57
C GLY A 224 1.35 6.36 -8.11
N GLY A 225 0.79 7.52 -7.77
CA GLY A 225 0.93 8.11 -6.44
C GLY A 225 2.23 8.86 -6.22
N LYS A 226 2.45 9.26 -4.96
CA LYS A 226 3.58 10.07 -4.55
C LYS A 226 4.17 9.54 -3.25
N VAL A 227 5.47 9.35 -3.22
CA VAL A 227 6.17 8.85 -2.05
C VAL A 227 7.29 9.82 -1.69
N LEU A 228 7.38 10.24 -0.44
CA LEU A 228 8.47 11.04 0.08
C LEU A 228 9.18 10.25 1.18
N ILE A 229 10.47 10.02 1.00
CA ILE A 229 11.35 9.35 1.95
C ILE A 229 12.36 10.36 2.44
N ILE A 230 12.28 10.73 3.72
CA ILE A 230 13.18 11.71 4.34
C ILE A 230 14.35 11.05 5.08
N GLY A 231 14.74 9.87 4.63
CA GLY A 231 15.85 9.07 5.15
C GLY A 231 16.35 8.05 4.13
N LYS A 232 16.96 6.97 4.61
CA LYS A 232 17.65 5.99 3.77
C LYS A 232 16.69 5.05 3.04
N THR A 233 17.17 4.53 1.91
CA THR A 233 16.51 3.46 1.15
C THR A 233 17.39 2.21 1.15
N GLY A 234 16.75 1.04 1.13
CA GLY A 234 17.43 -0.24 0.94
C GLY A 234 17.67 -0.57 -0.55
N LYS A 235 18.19 -1.77 -0.82
CA LYS A 235 18.55 -2.26 -2.16
C LYS A 235 17.33 -2.38 -3.08
N ASN A 236 17.57 -2.34 -4.39
CA ASN A 236 16.55 -2.47 -5.44
C ASN A 236 15.40 -1.47 -5.32
N PHE A 237 15.67 -0.28 -4.77
CA PHE A 237 14.68 0.77 -4.69
C PHE A 237 14.16 1.14 -6.09
N ALA A 238 12.84 1.26 -6.22
CA ALA A 238 12.12 1.58 -7.46
C ALA A 238 12.29 0.57 -8.61
N ALA A 239 12.65 -0.69 -8.34
CA ALA A 239 12.73 -1.72 -9.37
C ALA A 239 11.36 -1.93 -10.05
N GLY A 240 11.31 -1.92 -11.38
CA GLY A 240 10.07 -2.08 -12.14
C GLY A 240 9.03 -0.96 -11.96
N MET A 241 9.39 0.16 -11.35
CA MET A 241 8.52 1.32 -11.21
C MET A 241 8.19 1.91 -12.59
N SER A 242 6.91 1.99 -12.93
CA SER A 242 6.42 2.43 -14.25
C SER A 242 5.60 3.71 -14.21
N GLY A 243 5.20 4.19 -13.04
CA GLY A 243 4.44 5.44 -12.87
C GLY A 243 4.55 6.01 -11.47
N GLY A 244 4.02 7.22 -11.27
CA GLY A 244 4.17 7.97 -10.04
C GLY A 244 5.53 8.64 -9.87
N VAL A 245 5.74 9.24 -8.71
CA VAL A 245 6.97 9.95 -8.35
C VAL A 245 7.39 9.57 -6.94
N ALA A 246 8.69 9.29 -6.73
CA ALA A 246 9.27 9.19 -5.42
C ALA A 246 10.31 10.31 -5.22
N TYR A 247 10.25 10.98 -4.07
CA TYR A 247 11.26 11.92 -3.63
C TYR A 247 12.05 11.29 -2.50
N VAL A 248 13.37 11.36 -2.56
CA VAL A 248 14.26 10.77 -1.57
C VAL A 248 15.25 11.83 -1.09
N LEU A 249 15.37 11.99 0.21
CA LEU A 249 16.42 12.80 0.83
C LEU A 249 17.73 11.98 0.86
N ASP A 250 18.63 12.28 -0.04
CA ASP A 250 19.93 11.63 -0.21
C ASP A 250 21.03 12.43 0.52
N GLU A 251 21.04 12.34 1.84
CA GLU A 251 21.97 13.14 2.68
C GLU A 251 23.43 12.72 2.48
N ASP A 252 23.66 11.42 2.33
CA ASP A 252 25.01 10.83 2.20
C ASP A 252 25.46 10.72 0.73
N ASN A 253 24.61 11.10 -0.21
CA ASN A 253 24.84 11.00 -1.64
C ASN A 253 25.15 9.56 -2.10
N ASP A 254 24.48 8.58 -1.49
CA ASP A 254 24.67 7.13 -1.70
C ASP A 254 23.45 6.41 -2.30
N LEU A 255 22.35 7.13 -2.55
CA LEU A 255 21.13 6.58 -3.17
C LEU A 255 21.40 5.81 -4.47
N TYR A 256 22.43 6.20 -5.22
CA TYR A 256 22.81 5.53 -6.47
C TYR A 256 23.23 4.07 -6.29
N LEU A 257 23.63 3.65 -5.08
CA LEU A 257 23.99 2.28 -4.73
C LEU A 257 22.76 1.39 -4.51
N SER A 258 21.65 1.97 -4.08
CA SER A 258 20.41 1.25 -3.77
C SER A 258 19.37 1.33 -4.89
N LEU A 259 19.43 2.34 -5.75
CA LEU A 259 18.46 2.61 -6.81
C LEU A 259 18.59 1.62 -7.97
N ASN A 260 17.49 0.96 -8.33
CA ASN A 260 17.41 0.19 -9.58
C ASN A 260 17.10 1.16 -10.75
N LYS A 261 18.08 1.39 -11.61
CA LYS A 261 18.03 2.39 -12.70
C LYS A 261 17.44 1.86 -14.01
N GLU A 262 16.98 0.64 -14.06
CA GLU A 262 16.52 0.02 -15.31
C GLU A 262 15.37 0.81 -15.95
N MET A 263 14.39 1.24 -15.16
CA MET A 263 13.20 1.93 -15.65
C MET A 263 13.06 3.37 -15.17
N VAL A 264 13.91 3.84 -14.25
CA VAL A 264 13.79 5.15 -13.62
C VAL A 264 15.04 6.01 -13.76
N SER A 265 14.85 7.33 -13.76
CA SER A 265 15.92 8.32 -13.58
C SER A 265 15.90 8.89 -12.15
N SER A 266 17.08 9.29 -11.68
CA SER A 266 17.26 10.10 -10.48
C SER A 266 17.66 11.50 -10.90
N GLU A 267 16.87 12.49 -10.55
CA GLU A 267 17.02 13.88 -10.99
C GLU A 267 17.07 14.83 -9.79
N PRO A 268 17.80 15.95 -9.90
CA PRO A 268 17.71 16.99 -8.89
C PRO A 268 16.31 17.62 -8.88
N VAL A 269 15.86 18.08 -7.72
CA VAL A 269 14.59 18.79 -7.57
C VAL A 269 14.79 20.25 -7.94
N VAL A 270 14.35 20.66 -9.13
CA VAL A 270 14.52 22.03 -9.65
C VAL A 270 13.19 22.72 -9.98
N SER A 271 12.13 21.95 -10.20
CA SER A 271 10.80 22.50 -10.51
C SER A 271 10.20 23.15 -9.28
N LYS A 272 9.63 24.34 -9.43
CA LYS A 272 8.88 25.01 -8.36
C LYS A 272 7.75 24.14 -7.81
N TYR A 273 7.09 23.36 -8.66
CA TYR A 273 6.02 22.46 -8.25
C TYR A 273 6.55 21.34 -7.37
N ASP A 274 7.65 20.68 -7.77
CA ASP A 274 8.26 19.62 -6.97
C ASP A 274 8.76 20.17 -5.60
N VAL A 275 9.34 21.37 -5.58
CA VAL A 275 9.80 22.03 -4.35
C VAL A 275 8.63 22.31 -3.40
N MET A 276 7.53 22.86 -3.91
CA MET A 276 6.31 23.10 -3.13
C MET A 276 5.72 21.79 -2.62
N GLU A 277 5.61 20.79 -3.49
CA GLU A 277 5.06 19.49 -3.13
C GLU A 277 5.84 18.82 -2.00
N ILE A 278 7.16 18.75 -2.09
CA ILE A 278 8.01 18.22 -1.02
C ILE A 278 7.78 18.99 0.29
N LYS A 279 7.76 20.33 0.21
CA LYS A 279 7.54 21.17 1.40
C LYS A 279 6.16 20.93 2.03
N ASP A 280 5.12 20.82 1.21
CA ASP A 280 3.76 20.56 1.67
C ASP A 280 3.64 19.15 2.30
N MET A 281 4.26 18.14 1.68
CA MET A 281 4.28 16.78 2.21
C MET A 281 5.00 16.72 3.56
N ILE A 282 6.15 17.41 3.74
CA ILE A 282 6.86 17.45 5.01
C ILE A 282 6.04 18.24 6.04
N THR A 283 5.43 19.34 5.64
CA THR A 283 4.59 20.16 6.53
C THR A 283 3.42 19.33 7.07
N ALA A 284 2.73 18.60 6.22
CA ALA A 284 1.67 17.69 6.62
C ALA A 284 2.18 16.59 7.54
N HIS A 285 3.33 15.97 7.21
CA HIS A 285 3.97 14.95 8.04
C HIS A 285 4.27 15.46 9.45
N VAL A 286 4.86 16.63 9.57
CA VAL A 286 5.11 17.29 10.88
C VAL A 286 3.82 17.59 11.62
N ALA A 287 2.80 18.09 10.92
CA ALA A 287 1.52 18.42 11.53
C ALA A 287 0.82 17.18 12.12
N TYR A 288 0.88 16.04 11.41
CA TYR A 288 0.23 14.82 11.86
C TYR A 288 1.04 13.99 12.85
N THR A 289 2.37 13.99 12.75
CA THR A 289 3.21 13.07 13.51
C THR A 289 4.14 13.76 14.51
N ASN A 290 4.27 15.08 14.44
CA ASN A 290 5.24 15.86 15.21
C ASN A 290 6.71 15.46 14.94
N SER A 291 7.02 14.94 13.75
CA SER A 291 8.34 14.45 13.32
C SER A 291 9.46 15.45 13.62
N GLU A 292 10.48 15.04 14.37
CA GLU A 292 11.65 15.86 14.64
C GLU A 292 12.51 16.04 13.38
N LYS A 293 12.68 14.95 12.59
CA LYS A 293 13.39 15.01 11.31
C LYS A 293 12.69 15.93 10.31
N GLY A 294 11.37 15.87 10.25
CA GLY A 294 10.57 16.78 9.41
C GLY A 294 10.73 18.25 9.82
N LYS A 295 10.73 18.55 11.12
CA LYS A 295 10.98 19.91 11.64
C LYS A 295 12.37 20.40 11.30
N GLU A 296 13.40 19.56 11.49
CA GLU A 296 14.78 19.87 11.14
C GLU A 296 14.89 20.31 9.67
N ILE A 297 14.29 19.54 8.77
CA ILE A 297 14.29 19.82 7.33
C ILE A 297 13.57 21.15 7.03
N LEU A 298 12.40 21.38 7.62
CA LEU A 298 11.62 22.61 7.40
C LEU A 298 12.32 23.85 7.94
N ASN A 299 13.02 23.75 9.08
CA ASN A 299 13.74 24.86 9.69
C ASN A 299 14.91 25.36 8.82
N ASP A 300 15.54 24.49 8.05
CA ASP A 300 16.63 24.84 7.13
C ASP A 300 16.42 24.21 5.74
N PHE A 301 15.23 24.44 5.18
CA PHE A 301 14.81 23.80 3.93
C PHE A 301 15.77 24.09 2.76
N SER A 302 16.36 25.26 2.72
CA SER A 302 17.33 25.65 1.68
C SER A 302 18.61 24.80 1.69
N LYS A 303 19.04 24.33 2.86
CA LYS A 303 20.18 23.42 3.03
C LYS A 303 19.85 22.01 2.57
N TYR A 304 18.62 21.55 2.83
CA TYR A 304 18.20 20.19 2.48
C TYR A 304 17.74 20.04 1.03
N LEU A 305 17.14 21.08 0.44
CA LEU A 305 16.58 21.01 -0.92
C LEU A 305 17.54 20.45 -1.98
N PRO A 306 18.83 20.84 -2.04
CA PRO A 306 19.76 20.28 -3.03
C PRO A 306 20.04 18.77 -2.86
N LYS A 307 19.76 18.21 -1.69
CA LYS A 307 19.96 16.81 -1.37
C LYS A 307 18.76 15.93 -1.77
N PHE A 308 17.61 16.54 -2.06
CA PHE A 308 16.47 15.77 -2.57
C PHE A 308 16.69 15.32 -4.01
N LYS A 309 16.35 14.06 -4.24
CA LYS A 309 16.34 13.43 -5.58
C LYS A 309 14.90 13.10 -5.95
N LYS A 310 14.53 13.41 -7.18
CA LYS A 310 13.27 12.99 -7.79
C LYS A 310 13.51 11.70 -8.57
N ILE A 311 12.83 10.65 -8.19
CA ILE A 311 12.85 9.36 -8.88
C ILE A 311 11.59 9.26 -9.73
N ILE A 312 11.78 9.16 -11.05
CA ILE A 312 10.67 9.17 -12.00
C ILE A 312 10.93 8.17 -13.13
N PRO A 313 9.93 7.33 -13.51
CA PRO A 313 10.07 6.42 -14.65
C PRO A 313 10.24 7.17 -15.97
N HIS A 314 11.11 6.62 -16.83
CA HIS A 314 11.44 7.24 -18.12
C HIS A 314 10.21 7.48 -19.00
N ASP A 315 9.36 6.47 -19.14
CA ASP A 315 8.16 6.59 -19.98
C ASP A 315 7.07 7.44 -19.33
N TYR A 316 6.93 7.40 -18.01
CA TYR A 316 6.02 8.28 -17.29
C TYR A 316 6.43 9.76 -17.45
N LYS A 317 7.73 10.06 -17.39
CA LYS A 317 8.27 11.40 -17.64
C LYS A 317 7.94 11.89 -19.05
N LYS A 318 8.12 11.02 -20.07
CA LYS A 318 7.73 11.33 -21.45
C LYS A 318 6.24 11.62 -21.57
N MET A 319 5.41 10.79 -20.90
CA MET A 319 3.95 10.96 -20.87
C MET A 319 3.56 12.31 -20.27
N LEU A 320 4.09 12.65 -19.08
CA LEU A 320 3.80 13.93 -18.42
C LEU A 320 4.18 15.13 -19.29
N LYS A 321 5.34 15.06 -19.97
CA LYS A 321 5.76 16.11 -20.91
C LYS A 321 4.77 16.27 -22.04
N LYS A 322 4.32 15.16 -22.66
CA LYS A 322 3.34 15.19 -23.75
C LYS A 322 1.97 15.71 -23.29
N ILE A 323 1.51 15.30 -22.12
CA ILE A 323 0.26 15.84 -21.54
C ILE A 323 0.36 17.36 -21.39
N SER A 324 1.46 17.88 -20.82
CA SER A 324 1.66 19.32 -20.65
C SER A 324 1.72 20.06 -21.99
N GLU A 325 2.34 19.47 -23.03
CA GLU A 325 2.34 20.03 -24.38
C GLU A 325 0.91 20.11 -24.98
N MET A 326 0.07 19.10 -24.74
CA MET A 326 -1.31 19.07 -25.23
C MET A 326 -2.21 20.03 -24.47
N GLU A 327 -2.06 20.13 -23.15
CA GLU A 327 -2.76 21.14 -22.34
C GLU A 327 -2.37 22.57 -22.79
N GLY A 328 -1.08 22.79 -23.07
CA GLY A 328 -0.59 24.06 -23.64
C GLY A 328 -1.18 24.41 -25.00
N LYS A 329 -1.67 23.42 -25.75
CA LYS A 329 -2.43 23.60 -27.00
C LYS A 329 -3.93 23.81 -26.75
N GLY A 330 -4.40 23.83 -25.51
CA GLY A 330 -5.78 24.11 -25.15
C GLY A 330 -6.68 22.88 -25.02
N LEU A 331 -6.11 21.66 -24.98
CA LEU A 331 -6.92 20.46 -24.71
C LEU A 331 -7.26 20.39 -23.21
N SER A 332 -8.41 19.79 -22.89
CA SER A 332 -8.73 19.45 -21.50
C SER A 332 -7.77 18.39 -20.97
N ALA A 333 -7.62 18.28 -19.64
CA ALA A 333 -6.73 17.30 -19.02
C ALA A 333 -7.01 15.86 -19.49
N GLU A 334 -8.27 15.48 -19.64
CA GLU A 334 -8.68 14.15 -20.10
C GLU A 334 -8.30 13.93 -21.58
N GLN A 335 -8.58 14.93 -22.45
CA GLN A 335 -8.19 14.88 -23.86
C GLN A 335 -6.68 14.85 -24.05
N ALA A 336 -5.95 15.66 -23.27
CA ALA A 336 -4.49 15.71 -23.29
C ALA A 336 -3.85 14.36 -22.93
N GLN A 337 -4.39 13.64 -21.94
CA GLN A 337 -3.95 12.30 -21.57
C GLN A 337 -4.14 11.29 -22.71
N ILE A 338 -5.33 11.30 -23.33
CA ILE A 338 -5.66 10.39 -24.44
C ILE A 338 -4.74 10.65 -25.64
N GLU A 339 -4.61 11.91 -26.07
CA GLU A 339 -3.78 12.27 -27.23
C GLU A 339 -2.29 12.00 -26.97
N ALA A 340 -1.78 12.31 -25.77
CA ALA A 340 -0.42 12.01 -25.37
C ALA A 340 -0.12 10.51 -25.46
N PHE A 341 -1.04 9.66 -25.00
CA PHE A 341 -0.90 8.21 -25.11
C PHE A 341 -0.80 7.73 -26.55
N TYR A 342 -1.66 8.23 -27.44
CA TYR A 342 -1.63 7.87 -28.86
C TYR A 342 -0.37 8.37 -29.57
N GLU A 343 0.12 9.57 -29.26
CA GLU A 343 1.37 10.08 -29.83
C GLU A 343 2.58 9.24 -29.42
N ILE A 344 2.69 8.86 -28.13
CA ILE A 344 3.80 8.03 -27.66
C ILE A 344 3.77 6.63 -28.28
N LYS A 345 2.59 6.08 -28.55
CA LYS A 345 2.44 4.76 -29.19
C LYS A 345 2.77 4.76 -30.69
N ARG A 346 2.72 5.92 -31.33
CA ARG A 346 3.01 6.09 -32.78
C ARG A 346 4.49 6.39 -33.07
N GLY A 347 5.26 6.84 -32.08
CA GLY A 347 6.69 7.14 -32.20
C GLY A 347 7.56 6.09 -31.54
#